data_8bf41fae57715f1b40b2f63f1c80cdfb
#
_entry.id   8bf41fae57715f1b40b2f63f1c80cdfb
#
_cell.length_a   1.000
_cell.length_b   1.000
_cell.length_c   1.000
_cell.angle_alpha   90.00
_cell.angle_beta   90.00
_cell.angle_gamma   90.00
#
_symmetry.space_group_name_H-M   'P 1'
#
loop_
_entity.id
_entity.type
_entity.pdbx_description
1 polymer ?
#
loop_
_entity_poly.entity_id
_entity_poly.type
_entity_poly.pdbx_seq_one_letter_code
_entity_poly.pdbx_strand_id
1 'polypeptide(L)'
;MKRYAGFKLLIVDDHEHNLYTLRTLIQRHMDVVILEASSGRKALDIALAEPGIDLVILDVQMPEMDGFQTAQMLKIRKKTRDIPIIFLTAAFKSEEFQQKGYEVGAADYLLKPIDDNQLINKISTYFRLIEKERALNRVLEEKVAQRTAELHAAKQHLENILTHMGEALLVLEPSGVIRQVNPAACHMLGYAEPDLIGMGIGDVFEEEGDEAAGAFMGTWLEALIRTGALSAIEARFIARDGRRVPILFSRTAVTDPGGRITDIICIAKDMTGYVRADEVAPAAAGPKRRARAAGARGRRS
;
A
#
# COMPACT_ATOMS: atom_id res chain seq x y z
N MET A 1 -12.72 25.18 33.82
CA MET A 1 -12.92 23.76 33.50
C MET A 1 -11.66 23.00 33.88
N LYS A 2 -11.77 21.99 34.73
CA LYS A 2 -10.65 21.12 35.07
C LYS A 2 -10.27 20.32 33.80
N ARG A 3 -9.00 20.37 33.43
CA ARG A 3 -8.44 19.71 32.23
C ARG A 3 -8.21 18.23 32.52
N TYR A 4 -8.21 17.40 31.50
CA TYR A 4 -7.89 15.96 31.52
C TYR A 4 -9.03 15.04 31.98
N ALA A 5 -10.30 15.42 31.78
CA ALA A 5 -11.43 14.52 31.97
C ALA A 5 -11.25 13.24 31.10
N GLY A 6 -11.37 12.07 31.73
CA GLY A 6 -11.23 10.78 31.07
C GLY A 6 -9.82 10.17 31.06
N PHE A 7 -8.77 10.90 31.50
CA PHE A 7 -7.46 10.29 31.75
C PHE A 7 -7.51 9.42 33.01
N LYS A 8 -6.81 8.30 33.00
CA LYS A 8 -6.69 7.38 34.13
C LYS A 8 -5.27 7.43 34.70
N LEU A 9 -5.18 7.73 35.98
CA LEU A 9 -3.92 7.81 36.72
C LEU A 9 -3.90 6.73 37.82
N LEU A 10 -2.91 5.86 37.81
CA LEU A 10 -2.70 4.90 38.87
C LEU A 10 -1.65 5.45 39.86
N ILE A 11 -2.04 5.60 41.13
CA ILE A 11 -1.13 5.97 42.22
C ILE A 11 -0.88 4.75 43.11
N VAL A 12 0.40 4.54 43.45
CA VAL A 12 0.86 3.33 44.17
C VAL A 12 1.75 3.77 45.32
N ASP A 13 1.36 3.50 46.55
CA ASP A 13 2.12 3.73 47.78
C ASP A 13 1.59 2.76 48.85
N ASP A 14 2.46 2.18 49.67
CA ASP A 14 2.04 1.24 50.73
C ASP A 14 1.40 1.90 51.94
N HIS A 15 1.51 3.24 52.05
CA HIS A 15 0.92 4.04 53.09
C HIS A 15 -0.39 4.72 52.62
N GLU A 16 -1.52 4.34 53.23
CA GLU A 16 -2.85 4.91 52.90
C GLU A 16 -2.90 6.43 53.04
N HIS A 17 -2.14 6.98 53.99
CA HIS A 17 -2.06 8.47 54.16
C HIS A 17 -1.43 9.17 52.94
N ASN A 18 -0.41 8.55 52.36
CA ASN A 18 0.22 9.08 51.15
C ASN A 18 -0.74 9.00 49.96
N LEU A 19 -1.43 7.88 49.76
CA LEU A 19 -2.45 7.74 48.73
C LEU A 19 -3.56 8.79 48.87
N TYR A 20 -4.09 9.01 50.09
CA TYR A 20 -5.07 10.04 50.37
C TYR A 20 -4.57 11.42 50.02
N THR A 21 -3.35 11.76 50.41
CA THR A 21 -2.73 13.07 50.16
C THR A 21 -2.53 13.30 48.67
N LEU A 22 -1.95 12.33 47.95
CA LEU A 22 -1.77 12.40 46.49
C LEU A 22 -3.08 12.55 45.75
N ARG A 23 -4.08 11.71 46.09
CA ARG A 23 -5.43 11.83 45.51
C ARG A 23 -6.01 13.21 45.70
N THR A 24 -6.03 13.70 46.94
CA THR A 24 -6.64 14.98 47.28
C THR A 24 -5.96 16.12 46.53
N LEU A 25 -4.64 16.11 46.46
CA LEU A 25 -3.86 17.10 45.77
C LEU A 25 -4.17 17.10 44.25
N ILE A 26 -4.13 15.93 43.62
CA ILE A 26 -4.39 15.80 42.18
C ILE A 26 -5.82 16.23 41.85
N GLN A 27 -6.83 15.75 42.59
CA GLN A 27 -8.23 16.10 42.36
C GLN A 27 -8.53 17.59 42.54
N ARG A 28 -7.74 18.30 43.37
CA ARG A 28 -7.86 19.75 43.51
C ARG A 28 -7.53 20.49 42.22
N HIS A 29 -6.58 19.98 41.42
CA HIS A 29 -6.02 20.65 40.25
C HIS A 29 -6.49 20.07 38.92
N MET A 30 -6.85 18.79 38.88
CA MET A 30 -7.17 18.06 37.67
C MET A 30 -8.46 17.27 37.80
N ASP A 31 -9.13 17.04 36.67
CA ASP A 31 -10.29 16.16 36.56
C ASP A 31 -9.85 14.85 35.88
N VAL A 32 -9.33 13.91 36.69
CA VAL A 32 -8.79 12.62 36.23
C VAL A 32 -9.39 11.48 37.03
N VAL A 33 -9.49 10.32 36.44
CA VAL A 33 -9.87 9.08 37.14
C VAL A 33 -8.64 8.57 37.87
N ILE A 34 -8.70 8.52 39.20
CA ILE A 34 -7.59 8.05 40.03
C ILE A 34 -7.89 6.61 40.47
N LEU A 35 -6.94 5.71 40.19
CA LEU A 35 -6.89 4.35 40.67
C LEU A 35 -5.82 4.27 41.75
N GLU A 36 -6.10 3.54 42.83
CA GLU A 36 -5.21 3.45 44.01
C GLU A 36 -4.76 2.02 44.24
N ALA A 37 -3.48 1.82 44.47
CA ALA A 37 -2.92 0.54 44.85
C ALA A 37 -2.02 0.69 46.08
N SER A 38 -2.25 -0.13 47.11
CA SER A 38 -1.46 -0.13 48.34
C SER A 38 -0.28 -1.13 48.33
N SER A 39 0.09 -1.62 47.14
CA SER A 39 1.27 -2.49 46.95
C SER A 39 1.59 -2.65 45.46
N GLY A 40 2.80 -3.07 45.15
CA GLY A 40 3.21 -3.41 43.77
C GLY A 40 2.32 -4.49 43.15
N ARG A 41 1.96 -5.51 43.93
CA ARG A 41 1.09 -6.58 43.44
C ARG A 41 -0.31 -6.10 43.07
N LYS A 42 -0.94 -5.30 43.91
CA LYS A 42 -2.24 -4.67 43.59
C LYS A 42 -2.14 -3.74 42.36
N ALA A 43 -1.03 -3.00 42.22
CA ALA A 43 -0.81 -2.17 41.07
C ALA A 43 -0.78 -2.98 39.77
N LEU A 44 -0.12 -4.13 39.76
CA LEU A 44 -0.10 -5.05 38.62
C LEU A 44 -1.50 -5.60 38.31
N ASP A 45 -2.24 -6.02 39.32
CA ASP A 45 -3.61 -6.54 39.14
C ASP A 45 -4.54 -5.49 38.54
N ILE A 46 -4.50 -4.24 39.07
CA ILE A 46 -5.27 -3.12 38.52
C ILE A 46 -4.85 -2.82 37.09
N ALA A 47 -3.55 -2.73 36.82
CA ALA A 47 -3.06 -2.41 35.48
C ALA A 47 -3.42 -3.46 34.41
N LEU A 48 -3.67 -4.69 34.83
CA LEU A 48 -4.14 -5.77 33.94
C LEU A 48 -5.66 -5.77 33.73
N ALA A 49 -6.40 -5.46 34.81
CA ALA A 49 -7.86 -5.45 34.79
C ALA A 49 -8.44 -4.19 34.13
N GLU A 50 -7.82 -3.05 34.37
CA GLU A 50 -8.28 -1.74 33.91
C GLU A 50 -7.55 -1.31 32.61
N PRO A 51 -8.21 -1.31 31.46
CA PRO A 51 -7.60 -0.82 30.24
C PRO A 51 -7.50 0.70 30.24
N GLY A 52 -6.45 1.22 29.57
CA GLY A 52 -6.32 2.64 29.29
C GLY A 52 -5.80 3.49 30.47
N ILE A 53 -4.97 2.90 31.34
CA ILE A 53 -4.18 3.69 32.29
C ILE A 53 -3.18 4.52 31.51
N ASP A 54 -3.16 5.83 31.77
CA ASP A 54 -2.37 6.80 31.04
C ASP A 54 -1.04 7.12 31.71
N LEU A 55 -0.96 7.00 33.03
CA LEU A 55 0.22 7.34 33.82
C LEU A 55 0.20 6.55 35.12
N VAL A 56 1.36 6.11 35.57
CA VAL A 56 1.56 5.50 36.90
C VAL A 56 2.45 6.40 37.73
N ILE A 57 2.04 6.71 38.95
CA ILE A 57 2.88 7.30 39.99
C ILE A 57 3.17 6.20 41.01
N LEU A 58 4.44 5.90 41.22
CA LEU A 58 4.84 4.67 41.91
C LEU A 58 5.89 4.97 42.98
N ASP A 59 5.55 4.69 44.23
CA ASP A 59 6.55 4.73 45.30
C ASP A 59 7.61 3.65 45.06
N VAL A 60 8.84 4.00 45.31
CA VAL A 60 9.98 3.08 45.20
C VAL A 60 10.07 2.19 46.41
N GLN A 61 9.87 2.74 47.60
CA GLN A 61 10.06 2.02 48.87
C GLN A 61 8.78 1.37 49.36
N MET A 62 8.51 0.15 48.93
CA MET A 62 7.36 -0.62 49.35
C MET A 62 7.82 -2.03 49.85
N PRO A 63 7.11 -2.63 50.83
CA PRO A 63 7.40 -3.98 51.29
C PRO A 63 7.07 -5.03 50.25
N GLU A 64 7.69 -6.19 50.31
CA GLU A 64 7.52 -7.38 49.45
C GLU A 64 7.95 -7.17 48.00
N MET A 65 7.40 -6.16 47.35
CA MET A 65 7.71 -5.81 45.95
C MET A 65 7.92 -4.29 45.86
N ASP A 66 9.17 -3.90 45.60
CA ASP A 66 9.55 -2.51 45.48
C ASP A 66 9.04 -1.88 44.16
N GLY A 67 9.13 -0.55 44.06
CA GLY A 67 8.67 0.18 42.88
C GLY A 67 9.43 -0.21 41.59
N PHE A 68 10.72 -0.52 41.69
CA PHE A 68 11.49 -0.93 40.49
C PHE A 68 11.05 -2.30 39.98
N GLN A 69 10.85 -3.26 40.88
CA GLN A 69 10.34 -4.58 40.52
C GLN A 69 8.93 -4.47 39.91
N THR A 70 8.06 -3.62 40.50
CA THR A 70 6.71 -3.36 39.98
C THR A 70 6.78 -2.76 38.57
N ALA A 71 7.63 -1.74 38.37
CA ALA A 71 7.81 -1.10 37.07
C ALA A 71 8.35 -2.10 36.03
N GLN A 72 9.34 -2.92 36.39
CA GLN A 72 9.88 -3.96 35.51
C GLN A 72 8.78 -4.93 35.04
N MET A 73 7.92 -5.37 35.94
CA MET A 73 6.79 -6.24 35.62
C MET A 73 5.76 -5.57 34.74
N LEU A 74 5.50 -4.27 34.91
CA LEU A 74 4.64 -3.49 34.01
C LEU A 74 5.27 -3.39 32.61
N LYS A 75 6.57 -3.14 32.50
CA LYS A 75 7.29 -2.91 31.23
C LYS A 75 7.47 -4.16 30.37
N ILE A 76 7.50 -5.35 30.98
CA ILE A 76 7.62 -6.62 30.25
C ILE A 76 6.31 -6.96 29.50
N ARG A 77 5.17 -6.50 29.96
CA ARG A 77 3.86 -6.91 29.44
C ARG A 77 3.39 -6.00 28.30
N LYS A 78 3.00 -6.57 27.17
CA LYS A 78 2.54 -5.84 25.97
C LYS A 78 1.45 -4.80 26.25
N LYS A 79 0.54 -5.06 27.21
CA LYS A 79 -0.58 -4.16 27.56
C LYS A 79 -0.16 -2.93 28.38
N THR A 80 0.93 -3.01 29.11
CA THR A 80 1.31 -2.01 30.13
C THR A 80 2.70 -1.41 29.89
N ARG A 81 3.50 -1.98 29.00
CA ARG A 81 4.90 -1.56 28.76
C ARG A 81 5.04 -0.10 28.32
N ASP A 82 4.04 0.41 27.62
CA ASP A 82 4.09 1.76 27.06
C ASP A 82 3.55 2.83 28.01
N ILE A 83 2.97 2.42 29.18
CA ILE A 83 2.48 3.35 30.20
C ILE A 83 3.68 4.06 30.85
N PRO A 84 3.75 5.39 30.83
CA PRO A 84 4.80 6.12 31.52
C PRO A 84 4.68 5.94 33.03
N ILE A 85 5.85 5.88 33.70
CA ILE A 85 5.95 5.67 35.15
C ILE A 85 6.78 6.81 35.75
N ILE A 86 6.21 7.50 36.72
CA ILE A 86 6.90 8.50 37.56
C ILE A 86 7.17 7.87 38.92
N PHE A 87 8.42 7.75 39.30
CA PHE A 87 8.79 7.24 40.63
C PHE A 87 8.73 8.34 41.68
N LEU A 88 8.24 7.96 42.87
CA LEU A 88 8.34 8.75 44.11
C LEU A 88 9.48 8.19 44.94
N THR A 89 10.45 8.99 45.37
CA THR A 89 11.62 8.52 46.10
C THR A 89 12.09 9.52 47.17
N ALA A 90 12.57 9.01 48.29
CA ALA A 90 13.21 9.82 49.34
C ALA A 90 14.69 10.10 49.06
N ALA A 91 15.33 9.33 48.16
CA ALA A 91 16.79 9.45 47.95
C ALA A 91 17.10 9.51 46.43
N PHE A 92 17.73 10.62 46.02
CA PHE A 92 18.20 10.82 44.63
C PHE A 92 19.74 10.72 44.50
N LYS A 93 20.46 10.27 45.53
CA LYS A 93 21.90 10.55 45.66
C LYS A 93 22.85 9.45 45.21
N SER A 94 22.41 8.31 44.70
CA SER A 94 23.35 7.34 44.12
C SER A 94 23.17 7.20 42.62
N GLU A 95 24.30 7.21 41.89
CA GLU A 95 24.35 6.92 40.46
C GLU A 95 23.67 5.58 40.12
N GLU A 96 23.78 4.59 41.02
CA GLU A 96 23.11 3.28 40.92
C GLU A 96 21.59 3.38 40.88
N PHE A 97 21.02 4.36 41.59
CA PHE A 97 19.58 4.56 41.64
C PHE A 97 19.03 5.15 40.31
N GLN A 98 19.78 6.10 39.74
CA GLN A 98 19.45 6.68 38.45
C GLN A 98 19.59 5.63 37.33
N GLN A 99 20.65 4.85 37.37
CA GLN A 99 20.91 3.80 36.39
C GLN A 99 19.83 2.71 36.39
N LYS A 100 19.45 2.21 37.58
CA LYS A 100 18.32 1.25 37.69
C LYS A 100 17.01 1.78 37.12
N GLY A 101 16.69 3.03 37.33
CA GLY A 101 15.47 3.64 36.81
C GLY A 101 15.46 3.79 35.30
N TYR A 102 16.59 4.16 34.70
CA TYR A 102 16.72 4.20 33.23
C TYR A 102 16.65 2.81 32.62
N GLU A 103 17.28 1.81 33.23
CA GLU A 103 17.23 0.41 32.78
C GLU A 103 15.82 -0.17 32.79
N VAL A 104 14.99 0.22 33.76
CA VAL A 104 13.58 -0.20 33.87
C VAL A 104 12.67 0.59 32.94
N GLY A 105 13.16 1.67 32.27
CA GLY A 105 12.36 2.50 31.37
C GLY A 105 11.39 3.44 32.12
N ALA A 106 11.84 3.97 33.27
CA ALA A 106 11.13 5.05 33.96
C ALA A 106 11.05 6.29 33.10
N ALA A 107 9.90 6.96 33.16
CA ALA A 107 9.72 8.21 32.44
C ALA A 107 10.28 9.38 33.23
N ASP A 108 10.18 9.37 34.58
CA ASP A 108 10.61 10.49 35.44
C ASP A 108 10.65 10.12 36.93
N TYR A 109 11.11 11.08 37.78
CA TYR A 109 11.19 10.95 39.22
C TYR A 109 10.65 12.19 39.94
N LEU A 110 10.15 12.00 41.16
CA LEU A 110 9.79 13.06 42.10
C LEU A 110 10.38 12.73 43.48
N LEU A 111 11.00 13.76 44.09
CA LEU A 111 11.58 13.63 45.43
C LEU A 111 10.49 13.82 46.49
N LYS A 112 10.54 12.99 47.54
CA LYS A 112 9.80 13.22 48.79
C LYS A 112 10.66 14.14 49.71
N PRO A 113 10.09 15.19 50.37
CA PRO A 113 8.66 15.57 50.37
C PRO A 113 8.22 16.12 49.00
N ILE A 114 7.03 15.73 48.54
CA ILE A 114 6.50 16.06 47.22
C ILE A 114 6.11 17.52 47.18
N ASP A 115 6.67 18.29 46.24
CA ASP A 115 6.20 19.64 45.93
C ASP A 115 4.97 19.57 45.02
N ASP A 116 3.88 20.23 45.44
CA ASP A 116 2.60 20.19 44.76
C ASP A 116 2.71 20.64 43.30
N ASN A 117 3.47 21.73 43.05
CA ASN A 117 3.61 22.30 41.72
C ASN A 117 4.42 21.39 40.81
N GLN A 118 5.47 20.74 41.32
CA GLN A 118 6.28 19.81 40.56
C GLN A 118 5.48 18.58 40.16
N LEU A 119 4.71 18.01 41.07
CA LEU A 119 3.83 16.88 40.78
C LEU A 119 2.83 17.21 39.68
N ILE A 120 2.07 18.29 39.86
CA ILE A 120 1.04 18.70 38.90
C ILE A 120 1.60 19.08 37.53
N ASN A 121 2.78 19.73 37.50
CA ASN A 121 3.47 20.06 36.25
C ASN A 121 3.93 18.80 35.50
N LYS A 122 4.48 17.80 36.22
CA LYS A 122 4.91 16.55 35.60
C LYS A 122 3.71 15.77 35.04
N ILE A 123 2.65 15.57 35.82
CA ILE A 123 1.43 14.92 35.36
C ILE A 123 0.87 15.62 34.12
N SER A 124 0.76 16.98 34.17
CA SER A 124 0.28 17.76 33.03
C SER A 124 1.14 17.61 31.78
N THR A 125 2.45 17.48 31.96
CA THR A 125 3.39 17.30 30.85
C THR A 125 3.16 15.94 30.16
N TYR A 126 3.06 14.86 30.93
CA TYR A 126 2.80 13.53 30.38
C TYR A 126 1.43 13.43 29.72
N PHE A 127 0.38 13.95 30.35
CA PHE A 127 -0.95 13.95 29.74
C PHE A 127 -1.00 14.73 28.43
N ARG A 128 -0.30 15.86 28.35
CA ARG A 128 -0.19 16.62 27.09
C ARG A 128 0.57 15.86 26.00
N LEU A 129 1.59 15.08 26.38
CA LEU A 129 2.31 14.22 25.43
C LEU A 129 1.38 13.12 24.90
N ILE A 130 0.65 12.46 25.78
CA ILE A 130 -0.32 11.41 25.44
C ILE A 130 -1.45 11.97 24.57
N GLU A 131 -1.98 13.15 24.87
CA GLU A 131 -2.96 13.83 24.02
C GLU A 131 -2.44 14.05 22.59
N LYS A 132 -1.20 14.55 22.48
CA LYS A 132 -0.58 14.78 21.17
C LYS A 132 -0.36 13.48 20.40
N GLU A 133 0.12 12.46 21.08
CA GLU A 133 0.32 11.14 20.48
C GLU A 133 -1.01 10.53 19.97
N ARG A 134 -2.06 10.57 20.80
CA ARG A 134 -3.40 10.12 20.40
C ARG A 134 -3.98 10.91 19.23
N ALA A 135 -3.78 12.24 19.23
CA ALA A 135 -4.22 13.08 18.12
C ALA A 135 -3.45 12.75 16.82
N LEU A 136 -2.13 12.55 16.92
CA LEU A 136 -1.31 12.19 15.77
C LEU A 136 -1.70 10.80 15.21
N ASN A 137 -1.88 9.81 16.08
CA ASN A 137 -2.28 8.47 15.68
C ASN A 137 -3.64 8.48 14.98
N ARG A 138 -4.61 9.25 15.49
CA ARG A 138 -5.92 9.40 14.83
C ARG A 138 -5.78 9.97 13.41
N VAL A 139 -5.01 11.06 13.26
CA VAL A 139 -4.76 11.65 11.93
C VAL A 139 -4.06 10.67 11.00
N LEU A 140 -3.12 9.90 11.53
CA LEU A 140 -2.40 8.88 10.75
C LEU A 140 -3.35 7.76 10.30
N GLU A 141 -4.18 7.24 11.20
CA GLU A 141 -5.19 6.21 10.88
C GLU A 141 -6.18 6.69 9.82
N GLU A 142 -6.69 7.92 9.94
CA GLU A 142 -7.56 8.53 8.93
C GLU A 142 -6.86 8.64 7.57
N LYS A 143 -5.59 9.08 7.56
CA LYS A 143 -4.81 9.22 6.34
C LYS A 143 -4.49 7.87 5.68
N VAL A 144 -4.18 6.86 6.48
CA VAL A 144 -3.97 5.48 5.99
C VAL A 144 -5.25 4.93 5.39
N ALA A 145 -6.40 5.08 6.07
CA ALA A 145 -7.69 4.65 5.56
C ALA A 145 -8.05 5.34 4.23
N GLN A 146 -7.85 6.65 4.15
CA GLN A 146 -8.07 7.42 2.92
C GLN A 146 -7.18 6.93 1.77
N ARG A 147 -5.87 6.78 2.01
CA ARG A 147 -4.93 6.32 0.98
C ARG A 147 -5.21 4.89 0.51
N THR A 148 -5.63 4.03 1.43
CA THR A 148 -6.02 2.66 1.07
C THR A 148 -7.27 2.66 0.19
N ALA A 149 -8.27 3.49 0.50
CA ALA A 149 -9.47 3.64 -0.32
C ALA A 149 -9.15 4.21 -1.71
N GLU A 150 -8.32 5.25 -1.80
CA GLU A 150 -7.88 5.85 -3.08
C GLU A 150 -7.15 4.81 -3.94
N LEU A 151 -6.21 4.05 -3.35
CA LEU A 151 -5.47 3.00 -4.05
C LEU A 151 -6.40 1.90 -4.56
N HIS A 152 -7.36 1.48 -3.73
CA HIS A 152 -8.33 0.47 -4.12
C HIS A 152 -9.22 0.93 -5.28
N ALA A 153 -9.72 2.16 -5.21
CA ALA A 153 -10.51 2.77 -6.28
C ALA A 153 -9.71 2.91 -7.59
N ALA A 154 -8.46 3.35 -7.52
CA ALA A 154 -7.58 3.45 -8.68
C ALA A 154 -7.29 2.08 -9.31
N LYS A 155 -7.04 1.06 -8.47
CA LYS A 155 -6.84 -0.32 -8.93
C LYS A 155 -8.08 -0.85 -9.65
N GLN A 156 -9.27 -0.70 -9.04
CA GLN A 156 -10.53 -1.12 -9.68
C GLN A 156 -10.78 -0.39 -11.00
N HIS A 157 -10.46 0.90 -11.06
CA HIS A 157 -10.60 1.67 -12.29
C HIS A 157 -9.71 1.11 -13.41
N LEU A 158 -8.45 0.80 -13.11
CA LEU A 158 -7.54 0.17 -14.08
C LEU A 158 -8.02 -1.22 -14.51
N GLU A 159 -8.46 -2.05 -13.58
CA GLU A 159 -9.02 -3.38 -13.87
C GLU A 159 -10.25 -3.26 -14.78
N ASN A 160 -11.12 -2.29 -14.52
CA ASN A 160 -12.30 -2.03 -15.37
C ASN A 160 -11.89 -1.61 -16.79
N ILE A 161 -10.89 -0.74 -16.94
CA ILE A 161 -10.36 -0.35 -18.25
C ILE A 161 -9.87 -1.58 -19.00
N LEU A 162 -9.02 -2.40 -18.37
CA LEU A 162 -8.46 -3.61 -18.99
C LEU A 162 -9.53 -4.62 -19.37
N THR A 163 -10.57 -4.76 -18.53
CA THR A 163 -11.69 -5.69 -18.78
C THR A 163 -12.56 -5.25 -19.95
N HIS A 164 -12.77 -3.93 -20.13
CA HIS A 164 -13.64 -3.39 -21.17
C HIS A 164 -12.90 -2.97 -22.44
N MET A 165 -11.56 -3.14 -22.49
CA MET A 165 -10.81 -2.96 -23.73
C MET A 165 -11.28 -3.99 -24.77
N GLY A 166 -11.64 -3.50 -25.96
CA GLY A 166 -12.02 -4.36 -27.09
C GLY A 166 -10.82 -5.01 -27.78
N GLU A 167 -9.61 -4.53 -27.52
CA GLU A 167 -8.37 -5.05 -28.07
C GLU A 167 -7.74 -6.08 -27.11
N ALA A 168 -7.16 -7.14 -27.66
CA ALA A 168 -6.42 -8.13 -26.86
C ALA A 168 -5.15 -7.50 -26.29
N LEU A 169 -4.98 -7.62 -24.98
CA LEU A 169 -3.77 -7.19 -24.28
C LEU A 169 -3.09 -8.40 -23.64
N LEU A 170 -1.79 -8.55 -23.93
CA LEU A 170 -0.95 -9.56 -23.32
C LEU A 170 0.27 -8.87 -22.70
N VAL A 171 0.63 -9.25 -21.49
CA VAL A 171 1.88 -8.85 -20.85
C VAL A 171 2.79 -10.05 -20.82
N LEU A 172 3.97 -9.89 -21.41
CA LEU A 172 4.96 -10.96 -21.51
C LEU A 172 6.15 -10.65 -20.62
N GLU A 173 6.79 -11.69 -20.11
CA GLU A 173 8.15 -11.61 -19.59
C GLU A 173 9.14 -11.35 -20.74
N PRO A 174 10.35 -10.88 -20.47
CA PRO A 174 11.39 -10.73 -21.48
C PRO A 174 11.73 -12.03 -22.23
N SER A 175 11.43 -13.18 -21.62
CA SER A 175 11.53 -14.52 -22.20
C SER A 175 10.47 -14.85 -23.25
N GLY A 176 9.41 -14.01 -23.38
CA GLY A 176 8.27 -14.24 -24.25
C GLY A 176 7.16 -15.09 -23.62
N VAL A 177 7.26 -15.42 -22.34
CA VAL A 177 6.22 -16.15 -21.60
C VAL A 177 5.10 -15.19 -21.22
N ILE A 178 3.87 -15.59 -21.43
CA ILE A 178 2.66 -14.83 -21.10
C ILE A 178 2.48 -14.80 -19.59
N ARG A 179 2.49 -13.59 -19.02
CA ARG A 179 2.34 -13.35 -17.58
C ARG A 179 0.94 -12.89 -17.22
N GLN A 180 0.31 -12.13 -18.10
CA GLN A 180 -1.03 -11.58 -17.88
C GLN A 180 -1.74 -11.35 -19.21
N VAL A 181 -3.06 -11.53 -19.23
CA VAL A 181 -3.92 -11.25 -20.37
C VAL A 181 -5.20 -10.54 -19.92
N ASN A 182 -5.86 -9.82 -20.85
CA ASN A 182 -7.18 -9.30 -20.59
C ASN A 182 -8.27 -10.23 -21.16
N PRO A 183 -9.55 -10.03 -20.80
CA PRO A 183 -10.66 -10.86 -21.32
C PRO A 183 -10.77 -10.85 -22.84
N ALA A 184 -10.43 -9.77 -23.51
CA ALA A 184 -10.45 -9.70 -24.98
C ALA A 184 -9.43 -10.66 -25.61
N ALA A 185 -8.24 -10.81 -25.02
CA ALA A 185 -7.26 -11.81 -25.47
C ALA A 185 -7.79 -13.24 -25.28
N CYS A 186 -8.39 -13.55 -24.14
CA CYS A 186 -9.02 -14.84 -23.88
C CYS A 186 -10.10 -15.18 -24.92
N HIS A 187 -10.96 -14.19 -25.20
CA HIS A 187 -12.03 -14.31 -26.20
C HIS A 187 -11.47 -14.54 -27.62
N MET A 188 -10.48 -13.77 -28.01
CA MET A 188 -9.87 -13.81 -29.35
C MET A 188 -9.15 -15.13 -29.58
N LEU A 189 -8.41 -15.60 -28.57
CA LEU A 189 -7.61 -16.83 -28.63
C LEU A 189 -8.44 -18.10 -28.31
N GLY A 190 -9.59 -17.98 -27.64
CA GLY A 190 -10.42 -19.12 -27.24
C GLY A 190 -9.85 -19.95 -26.10
N TYR A 191 -8.97 -19.38 -25.28
CA TYR A 191 -8.39 -20.00 -24.09
C TYR A 191 -8.96 -19.35 -22.83
N ALA A 192 -9.00 -20.09 -21.72
CA ALA A 192 -9.18 -19.51 -20.42
C ALA A 192 -7.87 -18.84 -19.95
N GLU A 193 -7.97 -17.78 -19.14
CA GLU A 193 -6.80 -17.07 -18.63
C GLU A 193 -5.74 -17.98 -17.99
N PRO A 194 -6.08 -18.98 -17.11
CA PRO A 194 -5.10 -19.87 -16.52
C PRO A 194 -4.36 -20.75 -17.53
N ASP A 195 -4.97 -21.03 -18.70
CA ASP A 195 -4.35 -21.83 -19.75
C ASP A 195 -3.33 -21.02 -20.56
N LEU A 196 -3.51 -19.68 -20.63
CA LEU A 196 -2.60 -18.75 -21.32
C LEU A 196 -1.40 -18.33 -20.46
N ILE A 197 -1.60 -18.19 -19.16
CA ILE A 197 -0.51 -17.83 -18.24
C ILE A 197 0.55 -18.92 -18.21
N GLY A 198 1.79 -18.54 -18.47
CA GLY A 198 2.92 -19.47 -18.56
C GLY A 198 3.14 -20.08 -19.95
N MET A 199 2.25 -19.85 -20.91
CA MET A 199 2.42 -20.26 -22.31
C MET A 199 3.39 -19.30 -23.03
N GLY A 200 4.17 -19.82 -23.98
CA GLY A 200 5.00 -18.99 -24.85
C GLY A 200 4.14 -18.24 -25.88
N ILE A 201 4.41 -16.97 -26.12
CA ILE A 201 3.66 -16.22 -27.14
C ILE A 201 3.75 -16.87 -28.53
N GLY A 202 4.86 -17.54 -28.85
CA GLY A 202 5.04 -18.26 -30.12
C GLY A 202 4.08 -19.42 -30.33
N ASP A 203 3.42 -19.92 -29.27
CA ASP A 203 2.43 -21.00 -29.38
C ASP A 203 1.06 -20.50 -29.92
N VAL A 204 0.83 -19.19 -29.82
CA VAL A 204 -0.44 -18.55 -30.22
C VAL A 204 -0.27 -17.44 -31.27
N PHE A 205 0.95 -17.24 -31.75
CA PHE A 205 1.29 -16.14 -32.67
C PHE A 205 2.02 -16.64 -33.90
N GLU A 206 1.58 -16.21 -35.08
CA GLU A 206 2.20 -16.49 -36.38
C GLU A 206 2.48 -15.16 -37.09
N GLU A 207 3.74 -14.91 -37.44
CA GLU A 207 4.17 -13.75 -38.23
C GLU A 207 4.08 -14.08 -39.74
N GLU A 208 3.63 -13.13 -40.57
CA GLU A 208 3.66 -13.31 -42.01
C GLU A 208 5.10 -13.17 -42.54
N GLY A 209 5.75 -14.27 -42.83
CA GLY A 209 7.10 -14.33 -43.42
C GLY A 209 7.73 -15.71 -43.29
N ASP A 210 8.51 -16.11 -44.28
CA ASP A 210 9.04 -17.49 -44.48
C ASP A 210 10.19 -17.86 -43.51
N GLU A 211 10.50 -17.03 -42.51
CA GLU A 211 11.55 -17.32 -41.51
C GLU A 211 10.92 -17.69 -40.16
N ALA A 212 11.05 -18.96 -39.90
CA ALA A 212 10.60 -19.77 -38.79
C ALA A 212 10.38 -19.06 -37.43
N ALA A 213 9.39 -19.56 -36.70
CA ALA A 213 8.99 -19.23 -35.32
C ALA A 213 10.14 -19.11 -34.28
N GLY A 214 11.37 -19.47 -34.61
CA GLY A 214 12.57 -19.27 -33.80
C GLY A 214 13.18 -17.87 -33.88
N ALA A 215 12.88 -17.11 -34.92
CA ALA A 215 13.37 -15.72 -35.11
C ALA A 215 12.59 -14.70 -34.24
N PHE A 216 11.42 -15.08 -33.73
CA PHE A 216 10.57 -14.22 -32.92
C PHE A 216 11.28 -13.62 -31.68
N MET A 217 12.18 -14.36 -31.06
CA MET A 217 12.85 -13.94 -29.81
C MET A 217 14.20 -13.24 -30.04
N GLY A 218 14.83 -13.36 -31.17
CA GLY A 218 16.17 -12.81 -31.41
C GLY A 218 16.17 -11.38 -31.98
N THR A 219 15.65 -11.25 -33.18
CA THR A 219 15.77 -10.00 -33.97
C THR A 219 14.84 -8.88 -33.51
N TRP A 220 13.62 -9.19 -33.08
CA TRP A 220 12.67 -8.16 -32.66
C TRP A 220 12.92 -7.65 -31.24
N LEU A 221 13.42 -8.52 -30.32
CA LEU A 221 13.76 -8.07 -28.97
C LEU A 221 14.90 -7.05 -29.00
N GLU A 222 15.93 -7.28 -29.86
CA GLU A 222 16.99 -6.31 -30.08
C GLU A 222 16.47 -5.00 -30.69
N ALA A 223 15.54 -5.08 -31.64
CA ALA A 223 14.88 -3.91 -32.21
C ALA A 223 14.03 -3.17 -31.17
N LEU A 224 13.29 -3.88 -30.31
CA LEU A 224 12.48 -3.32 -29.24
C LEU A 224 13.36 -2.64 -28.19
N ILE A 225 14.49 -3.25 -27.79
CA ILE A 225 15.48 -2.65 -26.88
C ILE A 225 16.02 -1.35 -27.45
N ARG A 226 16.28 -1.29 -28.75
CA ARG A 226 16.85 -0.11 -29.42
C ARG A 226 15.85 1.02 -29.60
N THR A 227 14.57 0.73 -29.86
CA THR A 227 13.55 1.72 -30.23
C THR A 227 12.51 1.98 -29.15
N GLY A 228 12.43 1.14 -28.10
CA GLY A 228 11.47 1.23 -27.01
C GLY A 228 10.04 0.80 -27.38
N ALA A 229 9.68 0.87 -28.67
CA ALA A 229 8.38 0.42 -29.17
C ALA A 229 8.52 0.01 -30.65
N LEU A 230 7.75 -0.99 -31.06
CA LEU A 230 7.63 -1.37 -32.47
C LEU A 230 6.24 -1.00 -32.98
N SER A 231 6.22 -0.39 -34.17
CA SER A 231 4.99 -0.05 -34.89
C SER A 231 4.12 -1.29 -35.11
N ALA A 232 2.83 -1.07 -35.29
CA ALA A 232 1.88 -2.12 -35.56
C ALA A 232 2.26 -2.91 -36.83
N ILE A 233 2.32 -4.23 -36.69
CA ILE A 233 2.58 -5.18 -37.80
C ILE A 233 1.33 -6.02 -38.03
N GLU A 234 1.12 -6.43 -39.27
CA GLU A 234 0.10 -7.43 -39.59
C GLU A 234 0.64 -8.83 -39.24
N ALA A 235 -0.15 -9.56 -38.49
CA ALA A 235 0.19 -10.89 -37.98
C ALA A 235 -1.08 -11.72 -37.80
N ARG A 236 -0.96 -12.94 -37.30
CA ARG A 236 -2.09 -13.82 -37.00
C ARG A 236 -1.97 -14.40 -35.61
N PHE A 237 -3.08 -14.45 -34.89
CA PHE A 237 -3.19 -15.32 -33.74
C PHE A 237 -3.73 -16.69 -34.16
N ILE A 238 -3.19 -17.73 -33.51
CA ILE A 238 -3.67 -19.10 -33.63
C ILE A 238 -4.54 -19.38 -32.41
N ALA A 239 -5.85 -19.42 -32.62
CA ALA A 239 -6.79 -19.75 -31.57
C ALA A 239 -6.76 -21.23 -31.21
N ARG A 240 -7.27 -21.60 -30.02
CA ARG A 240 -7.30 -22.98 -29.51
C ARG A 240 -7.97 -23.99 -30.47
N ASP A 241 -8.94 -23.52 -31.24
CA ASP A 241 -9.67 -24.32 -32.26
C ASP A 241 -8.91 -24.42 -33.61
N GLY A 242 -7.70 -23.87 -33.70
CA GLY A 242 -6.90 -23.80 -34.92
C GLY A 242 -7.27 -22.66 -35.86
N ARG A 243 -8.24 -21.81 -35.50
CA ARG A 243 -8.63 -20.65 -36.30
C ARG A 243 -7.51 -19.61 -36.30
N ARG A 244 -7.19 -19.08 -37.46
CA ARG A 244 -6.23 -18.00 -37.66
C ARG A 244 -6.96 -16.67 -37.66
N VAL A 245 -6.73 -15.83 -36.65
CA VAL A 245 -7.33 -14.51 -36.49
C VAL A 245 -6.34 -13.48 -37.00
N PRO A 246 -6.64 -12.75 -38.10
CA PRO A 246 -5.77 -11.67 -38.55
C PRO A 246 -5.77 -10.53 -37.54
N ILE A 247 -4.60 -10.05 -37.16
CA ILE A 247 -4.43 -9.02 -36.14
C ILE A 247 -3.50 -7.91 -36.61
N LEU A 248 -3.74 -6.71 -36.11
CA LEU A 248 -2.76 -5.63 -36.10
C LEU A 248 -2.09 -5.64 -34.73
N PHE A 249 -0.80 -5.98 -34.69
CA PHE A 249 -0.06 -6.27 -33.46
C PHE A 249 1.00 -5.22 -33.17
N SER A 250 0.98 -4.66 -31.96
CA SER A 250 1.95 -3.69 -31.47
C SER A 250 2.54 -4.14 -30.15
N ARG A 251 3.79 -3.74 -29.89
CA ARG A 251 4.54 -4.14 -28.67
C ARG A 251 5.37 -2.97 -28.15
N THR A 252 5.43 -2.91 -26.81
CA THR A 252 6.18 -1.88 -26.08
C THR A 252 6.91 -2.51 -24.90
N ALA A 253 8.21 -2.20 -24.76
CA ALA A 253 9.00 -2.62 -23.61
C ALA A 253 8.73 -1.73 -22.40
N VAL A 254 8.55 -2.34 -21.25
CA VAL A 254 8.51 -1.66 -19.95
C VAL A 254 9.85 -1.90 -19.27
N THR A 255 10.49 -0.82 -18.81
CA THR A 255 11.81 -0.89 -18.18
C THR A 255 11.75 -0.41 -16.73
N ASP A 256 12.59 -0.99 -15.89
CA ASP A 256 12.86 -0.50 -14.55
C ASP A 256 13.69 0.81 -14.58
N PRO A 257 13.85 1.51 -13.43
CA PRO A 257 14.71 2.72 -13.37
C PRO A 257 16.18 2.48 -13.76
N GLY A 258 16.62 1.22 -13.78
CA GLY A 258 17.97 0.82 -14.22
C GLY A 258 18.07 0.56 -15.73
N GLY A 259 16.96 0.73 -16.48
CA GLY A 259 16.92 0.47 -17.92
C GLY A 259 16.81 -1.01 -18.32
N ARG A 260 16.55 -1.91 -17.37
CA ARG A 260 16.35 -3.33 -17.63
C ARG A 260 14.89 -3.58 -17.99
N ILE A 261 14.61 -4.30 -19.07
CA ILE A 261 13.25 -4.68 -19.47
C ILE A 261 12.70 -5.63 -18.42
N THR A 262 11.55 -5.25 -17.85
CA THR A 262 10.80 -6.07 -16.89
C THR A 262 9.64 -6.79 -17.53
N ASP A 263 8.96 -6.13 -18.47
CA ASP A 263 7.77 -6.66 -19.13
C ASP A 263 7.71 -6.17 -20.59
N ILE A 264 6.97 -6.89 -21.42
CA ILE A 264 6.64 -6.48 -22.78
C ILE A 264 5.12 -6.45 -22.89
N ILE A 265 4.58 -5.27 -23.15
CA ILE A 265 3.14 -5.09 -23.37
C ILE A 265 2.85 -5.26 -24.86
N CYS A 266 1.96 -6.22 -25.17
CA CYS A 266 1.48 -6.50 -26.51
C CYS A 266 0.01 -6.15 -26.63
N ILE A 267 -0.36 -5.43 -27.68
CA ILE A 267 -1.74 -5.11 -28.00
C ILE A 267 -2.04 -5.66 -29.39
N ALA A 268 -3.14 -6.42 -29.51
CA ALA A 268 -3.59 -7.00 -30.75
C ALA A 268 -5.03 -6.56 -31.05
N LYS A 269 -5.23 -5.92 -32.18
CA LYS A 269 -6.54 -5.54 -32.70
C LYS A 269 -6.99 -6.59 -33.70
N ASP A 270 -8.21 -7.12 -33.51
CA ASP A 270 -8.83 -8.03 -34.47
C ASP A 270 -9.14 -7.31 -35.79
N MET A 271 -8.62 -7.84 -36.88
CA MET A 271 -8.82 -7.31 -38.23
C MET A 271 -9.82 -8.14 -39.02
N THR A 272 -10.50 -9.10 -38.38
CA THR A 272 -11.54 -9.92 -39.03
C THR A 272 -12.67 -8.98 -39.51
N GLY A 273 -12.94 -8.96 -40.81
CA GLY A 273 -13.93 -8.09 -41.40
C GLY A 273 -13.44 -6.73 -41.90
N TYR A 274 -12.17 -6.39 -41.67
CA TYR A 274 -11.56 -5.25 -42.36
C TYR A 274 -11.11 -5.66 -43.76
N VAL A 275 -11.77 -5.10 -44.80
CA VAL A 275 -11.36 -5.28 -46.20
C VAL A 275 -10.21 -4.32 -46.50
N ARG A 276 -9.06 -4.82 -47.00
CA ARG A 276 -7.97 -3.95 -47.45
C ARG A 276 -8.50 -3.02 -48.55
N ALA A 277 -8.20 -1.75 -48.46
CA ALA A 277 -8.57 -0.75 -49.51
C ALA A 277 -8.04 -1.12 -50.91
N ASP A 278 -6.99 -1.93 -50.97
CA ASP A 278 -6.36 -2.39 -52.22
C ASP A 278 -7.13 -3.56 -52.89
N GLU A 279 -8.01 -4.22 -52.19
CA GLU A 279 -8.87 -5.32 -52.75
C GLU A 279 -10.19 -4.82 -53.34
N VAL A 280 -10.49 -3.53 -53.18
CA VAL A 280 -11.62 -2.93 -53.92
C VAL A 280 -11.11 -2.59 -55.31
N ALA A 281 -11.06 -3.62 -56.20
CA ALA A 281 -10.79 -3.42 -57.61
C ALA A 281 -11.80 -2.42 -58.18
N PRO A 282 -11.36 -1.39 -58.95
CA PRO A 282 -12.29 -0.51 -59.60
C PRO A 282 -13.17 -1.30 -60.57
N ALA A 283 -14.48 -1.32 -60.26
CA ALA A 283 -15.49 -1.95 -61.11
C ALA A 283 -15.31 -1.49 -62.58
N ALA A 284 -15.19 -2.48 -63.46
CA ALA A 284 -14.96 -2.42 -64.87
C ALA A 284 -15.43 -1.14 -65.56
N ALA A 285 -14.47 -0.43 -66.14
CA ALA A 285 -14.77 0.57 -67.16
C ALA A 285 -15.48 -0.07 -68.32
N GLY A 286 -16.75 0.21 -68.47
CA GLY A 286 -17.57 -0.25 -69.59
C GLY A 286 -17.01 0.13 -70.96
N PRO A 287 -17.34 -0.57 -72.06
CA PRO A 287 -16.68 -0.45 -73.34
C PRO A 287 -16.92 0.93 -73.98
N LYS A 288 -15.83 1.62 -74.35
CA LYS A 288 -15.85 2.85 -75.15
C LYS A 288 -16.48 2.56 -76.51
N ARG A 289 -17.71 3.05 -76.73
CA ARG A 289 -18.31 3.13 -78.06
C ARG A 289 -17.41 3.93 -78.99
N ARG A 290 -16.91 3.30 -80.04
CA ARG A 290 -16.30 3.93 -81.23
C ARG A 290 -17.35 4.78 -81.90
N ALA A 291 -17.22 6.11 -81.89
CA ALA A 291 -17.96 6.99 -82.79
C ALA A 291 -17.23 7.01 -84.15
N ARG A 292 -17.98 6.55 -85.18
CA ARG A 292 -17.57 6.64 -86.60
C ARG A 292 -17.49 8.10 -87.00
N ALA A 293 -16.37 8.48 -87.64
CA ALA A 293 -16.23 9.67 -88.42
C ALA A 293 -17.07 9.56 -89.68
N ALA A 294 -18.00 10.48 -89.87
CA ALA A 294 -18.63 10.74 -91.17
C ALA A 294 -18.17 12.17 -91.59
N GLY A 295 -17.43 12.22 -92.70
CA GLY A 295 -17.02 13.47 -93.36
C GLY A 295 -18.16 14.08 -94.13
N ALA A 296 -18.06 15.37 -94.33
CA ALA A 296 -18.57 16.16 -95.47
C ALA A 296 -18.02 17.56 -95.28
N ARG A 297 -17.09 17.92 -96.07
CA ARG A 297 -17.11 18.72 -97.33
C ARG A 297 -18.01 19.96 -97.24
N GLY A 298 -17.35 21.07 -97.45
CA GLY A 298 -17.99 22.16 -98.27
C GLY A 298 -17.81 23.55 -97.69
N ARG A 299 -16.84 24.25 -98.27
CA ARG A 299 -16.91 25.46 -99.08
C ARG A 299 -17.22 26.78 -98.34
N ARG A 300 -16.18 27.64 -98.51
CA ARG A 300 -16.24 29.05 -98.97
C ARG A 300 -17.05 30.05 -98.14
N SER A 301 -16.39 31.02 -97.63
CA SER A 301 -15.99 32.30 -98.18
C SER A 301 -15.02 32.98 -97.23
#